data_399256930c1f270f0f3b3388be6f9a0a
#
_entry.id   399256930c1f270f0f3b3388be6f9a0a
#
_cell.length_a   1.000
_cell.length_b   1.000
_cell.length_c   1.000
_cell.angle_alpha   90.00
_cell.angle_beta   90.00
_cell.angle_gamma   90.00
#
_symmetry.space_group_name_H-M   'P 1'
#
loop_
_entity.id
_entity.type
_entity.pdbx_description
1 polymer ?
#
loop_
_entity_poly.entity_id
_entity_poly.type
_entity_poly.pdbx_seq_one_letter_code
_entity_poly.pdbx_strand_id
1 'polypeptide(L)'
;GQAPFAPVPSSAIGASALRPIELVAAYAAFANLGSSVEPSFIHRVEDRAGKTVWAPKAAAPSLALDPRVAFIVRDMMRDVVERGTATAVRRYLPATIPVAGKTGTTNDNTDVWFVGMTPEIVAGVWLGFDRPKTITPGAAGGSLAAPIFGAMLQRWYAGRTPGSWEPPAGLVSGELDRETGLVADAMTPPDRRYTEYFLEGTEPAGLQWDPWRLFELGPVGVAF
;
A
#
# COMPACT_ATOMS: atom_id res chain seq x y z
N GLY A 1 -18.46 -18.56 8.16
CA GLY A 1 -19.00 -17.23 8.35
C GLY A 1 -17.90 -16.29 8.79
N GLN A 2 -17.78 -15.14 8.17
CA GLN A 2 -16.87 -14.07 8.59
C GLN A 2 -17.28 -13.63 9.99
N ALA A 3 -16.33 -13.55 10.92
CA ALA A 3 -16.60 -12.86 12.17
C ALA A 3 -16.87 -11.37 11.83
N PRO A 4 -17.99 -10.79 12.29
CA PRO A 4 -18.24 -9.39 12.01
C PRO A 4 -17.14 -8.53 12.63
N PHE A 5 -16.69 -7.51 11.89
CA PHE A 5 -15.78 -6.51 12.45
C PHE A 5 -16.41 -5.90 13.69
N ALA A 6 -15.67 -5.90 14.80
CA ALA A 6 -16.11 -5.20 15.98
C ALA A 6 -16.18 -3.68 15.68
N PRO A 7 -17.33 -2.99 15.94
CA PRO A 7 -17.46 -1.56 15.67
C PRO A 7 -16.79 -0.73 16.79
N VAL A 8 -15.50 -0.89 16.93
CA VAL A 8 -14.68 -0.19 17.94
C VAL A 8 -13.58 0.64 17.25
N PRO A 9 -13.16 1.78 17.82
CA PRO A 9 -12.16 2.64 17.21
C PRO A 9 -10.85 1.93 16.86
N SER A 10 -10.44 0.94 17.67
CA SER A 10 -9.23 0.14 17.44
C SER A 10 -9.28 -0.73 16.18
N SER A 11 -10.46 -0.96 15.59
CA SER A 11 -10.59 -1.66 14.31
C SER A 11 -9.87 -0.92 13.18
N ALA A 12 -9.80 0.43 13.24
CA ALA A 12 -9.09 1.24 12.26
C ALA A 12 -7.58 1.00 12.25
N ILE A 13 -7.00 0.52 13.34
CA ILE A 13 -5.58 0.18 13.47
C ILE A 13 -5.33 -1.33 13.42
N GLY A 14 -6.33 -2.13 13.04
CA GLY A 14 -6.17 -3.55 12.78
C GLY A 14 -6.32 -4.46 14.00
N ALA A 15 -7.12 -4.09 15.01
CA ALA A 15 -7.34 -4.91 16.21
C ALA A 15 -8.21 -6.15 15.99
N SER A 16 -8.81 -6.32 14.80
CA SER A 16 -9.70 -7.46 14.49
C SER A 16 -8.89 -8.65 13.98
N ALA A 17 -9.25 -9.85 14.44
CA ALA A 17 -8.69 -11.08 13.90
C ALA A 17 -9.25 -11.34 12.48
N LEU A 18 -8.37 -11.64 11.53
CA LEU A 18 -8.71 -11.91 10.14
C LEU A 18 -8.00 -13.17 9.65
N ARG A 19 -8.58 -13.82 8.65
CA ARG A 19 -7.87 -14.88 7.94
C ARG A 19 -6.82 -14.26 7.02
N PRO A 20 -5.59 -14.79 6.98
CA PRO A 20 -4.52 -14.26 6.13
C PRO A 20 -4.93 -14.03 4.68
N ILE A 21 -5.64 -14.98 4.08
CA ILE A 21 -6.08 -14.89 2.69
C ILE A 21 -7.09 -13.75 2.46
N GLU A 22 -7.97 -13.48 3.43
CA GLU A 22 -8.96 -12.40 3.35
C GLU A 22 -8.25 -11.03 3.44
N LEU A 23 -7.24 -10.93 4.30
CA LEU A 23 -6.44 -9.71 4.41
C LEU A 23 -5.66 -9.44 3.12
N VAL A 24 -4.98 -10.45 2.57
CA VAL A 24 -4.25 -10.31 1.30
C VAL A 24 -5.19 -9.95 0.15
N ALA A 25 -6.39 -10.56 0.09
CA ALA A 25 -7.40 -10.23 -0.92
C ALA A 25 -7.91 -8.78 -0.78
N ALA A 26 -8.07 -8.28 0.45
CA ALA A 26 -8.44 -6.88 0.68
C ALA A 26 -7.34 -5.92 0.19
N TYR A 27 -6.06 -6.24 0.44
CA TYR A 27 -4.94 -5.44 -0.07
C TYR A 27 -4.82 -5.49 -1.59
N ALA A 28 -5.27 -6.57 -2.24
CA ALA A 28 -5.30 -6.65 -3.69
C ALA A 28 -6.20 -5.57 -4.32
N ALA A 29 -7.20 -5.05 -3.61
CA ALA A 29 -8.01 -3.93 -4.09
C ALA A 29 -7.15 -2.66 -4.31
N PHE A 30 -6.16 -2.39 -3.47
CA PHE A 30 -5.25 -1.25 -3.67
C PHE A 30 -4.31 -1.49 -4.86
N ALA A 31 -3.82 -2.72 -5.05
CA ALA A 31 -3.00 -3.07 -6.21
C ALA A 31 -3.77 -2.94 -7.53
N ASN A 32 -5.07 -3.27 -7.52
CA ASN A 32 -5.96 -3.31 -8.68
C ASN A 32 -6.82 -2.04 -8.83
N LEU A 33 -6.36 -0.90 -8.36
CA LEU A 33 -7.06 0.39 -8.46
C LEU A 33 -8.54 0.29 -8.02
N GLY A 34 -8.77 -0.27 -6.83
CA GLY A 34 -10.07 -0.36 -6.23
C GLY A 34 -10.89 -1.62 -6.56
N SER A 35 -10.47 -2.42 -7.53
CA SER A 35 -11.18 -3.64 -7.89
C SER A 35 -10.89 -4.77 -6.88
N SER A 36 -11.95 -5.37 -6.32
CA SER A 36 -11.85 -6.49 -5.40
C SER A 36 -11.42 -7.78 -6.10
N VAL A 37 -10.76 -8.65 -5.35
CA VAL A 37 -10.35 -9.99 -5.79
C VAL A 37 -11.01 -11.03 -4.89
N GLU A 38 -11.61 -12.03 -5.49
CA GLU A 38 -12.10 -13.21 -4.80
C GLU A 38 -11.02 -14.30 -4.88
N PRO A 39 -10.40 -14.70 -3.76
CA PRO A 39 -9.34 -15.71 -3.77
C PRO A 39 -9.90 -17.07 -4.13
N SER A 40 -9.20 -17.80 -4.99
CA SER A 40 -9.52 -19.17 -5.39
C SER A 40 -8.30 -20.06 -5.26
N PHE A 41 -8.48 -21.25 -4.69
CA PHE A 41 -7.44 -22.25 -4.55
C PHE A 41 -7.43 -23.27 -5.70
N ILE A 42 -8.53 -23.34 -6.46
CA ILE A 42 -8.67 -24.29 -7.57
C ILE A 42 -8.84 -23.48 -8.85
N HIS A 43 -7.86 -23.57 -9.74
CA HIS A 43 -7.90 -22.87 -11.02
C HIS A 43 -8.78 -23.62 -12.03
N ARG A 44 -8.63 -24.96 -12.09
CA ARG A 44 -9.45 -25.86 -12.91
C ARG A 44 -9.25 -27.31 -12.47
N VAL A 45 -10.20 -28.16 -12.83
CA VAL A 45 -10.10 -29.60 -12.71
C VAL A 45 -10.15 -30.19 -14.11
N GLU A 46 -9.22 -31.09 -14.43
CA GLU A 46 -9.12 -31.76 -15.73
C GLU A 46 -9.32 -33.26 -15.58
N ASP A 47 -9.88 -33.92 -16.60
CA ASP A 47 -9.93 -35.36 -16.71
C ASP A 47 -8.57 -35.91 -17.18
N ARG A 48 -8.49 -37.25 -17.31
CA ARG A 48 -7.26 -37.94 -17.76
C ARG A 48 -6.84 -37.59 -19.18
N ALA A 49 -7.76 -37.08 -20.01
CA ALA A 49 -7.50 -36.63 -21.36
C ALA A 49 -7.08 -35.14 -21.45
N GLY A 50 -6.97 -34.45 -20.32
CA GLY A 50 -6.63 -33.01 -20.24
C GLY A 50 -7.80 -32.09 -20.52
N LYS A 51 -9.04 -32.63 -20.63
CA LYS A 51 -10.24 -31.82 -20.82
C LYS A 51 -10.66 -31.20 -19.47
N THR A 52 -10.88 -29.91 -19.45
CA THR A 52 -11.41 -29.20 -18.26
C THR A 52 -12.84 -29.71 -18.00
N VAL A 53 -13.05 -30.32 -16.83
CA VAL A 53 -14.35 -30.78 -16.35
C VAL A 53 -15.00 -29.82 -15.38
N TRP A 54 -14.19 -28.94 -14.78
CA TRP A 54 -14.66 -27.87 -13.92
C TRP A 54 -13.66 -26.72 -13.87
N ALA A 55 -14.17 -25.50 -13.81
CA ALA A 55 -13.40 -24.30 -13.48
C ALA A 55 -14.30 -23.34 -12.68
N PRO A 56 -13.74 -22.54 -11.76
CA PRO A 56 -14.53 -21.53 -11.08
C PRO A 56 -15.10 -20.56 -12.11
N LYS A 57 -16.35 -20.16 -11.91
CA LYS A 57 -16.93 -19.08 -12.70
C LYS A 57 -16.19 -17.79 -12.35
N ALA A 58 -15.67 -17.10 -13.36
CA ALA A 58 -15.03 -15.80 -13.14
C ALA A 58 -16.02 -14.86 -12.46
N ALA A 59 -15.68 -14.39 -11.26
CA ALA A 59 -16.44 -13.33 -10.62
C ALA A 59 -16.28 -12.05 -11.44
N ALA A 60 -17.36 -11.32 -11.66
CA ALA A 60 -17.27 -10.01 -12.26
C ALA A 60 -16.46 -9.10 -11.32
N PRO A 61 -15.52 -8.30 -11.84
CA PRO A 61 -14.82 -7.32 -11.00
C PRO A 61 -15.83 -6.43 -10.28
N SER A 62 -15.70 -6.32 -8.97
CA SER A 62 -16.50 -5.42 -8.14
C SER A 62 -15.63 -4.27 -7.66
N LEU A 63 -16.03 -3.05 -7.93
CA LEU A 63 -15.32 -1.87 -7.46
C LEU A 63 -15.61 -1.67 -5.96
N ALA A 64 -14.61 -1.92 -5.13
CA ALA A 64 -14.69 -1.75 -3.67
C ALA A 64 -14.26 -0.33 -3.22
N LEU A 65 -13.38 0.32 -4.00
CA LEU A 65 -12.85 1.65 -3.71
C LEU A 65 -12.78 2.48 -5.01
N ASP A 66 -12.86 3.80 -4.88
CA ASP A 66 -12.54 4.70 -5.98
C ASP A 66 -11.08 4.45 -6.43
N PRO A 67 -10.81 4.30 -7.73
CA PRO A 67 -9.47 4.03 -8.25
C PRO A 67 -8.41 5.07 -7.81
N ARG A 68 -8.81 6.33 -7.70
CA ARG A 68 -7.96 7.43 -7.28
C ARG A 68 -7.59 7.31 -5.79
N VAL A 69 -8.56 6.98 -4.95
CA VAL A 69 -8.34 6.74 -3.52
C VAL A 69 -7.45 5.51 -3.32
N ALA A 70 -7.70 4.42 -4.06
CA ALA A 70 -6.88 3.22 -4.02
C ALA A 70 -5.42 3.52 -4.41
N PHE A 71 -5.21 4.36 -5.44
CA PHE A 71 -3.88 4.78 -5.86
C PHE A 71 -3.17 5.60 -4.79
N ILE A 72 -3.83 6.62 -4.23
CA ILE A 72 -3.25 7.49 -3.18
C ILE A 72 -2.84 6.63 -1.97
N VAL A 73 -3.71 5.75 -1.48
CA VAL A 73 -3.39 4.87 -0.35
C VAL A 73 -2.22 3.94 -0.68
N ARG A 74 -2.17 3.40 -1.90
CA ARG A 74 -1.04 2.58 -2.36
C ARG A 74 0.26 3.40 -2.41
N ASP A 75 0.21 4.64 -2.85
CA ASP A 75 1.38 5.52 -2.88
C ASP A 75 1.88 5.82 -1.46
N MET A 76 0.98 6.10 -0.52
CA MET A 76 1.34 6.19 0.91
C MET A 76 1.99 4.91 1.43
N MET A 77 1.50 3.73 0.99
CA MET A 77 2.11 2.44 1.36
C MET A 77 3.47 2.20 0.69
N ARG A 78 3.77 2.86 -0.44
CA ARG A 78 5.11 2.87 -1.02
C ARG A 78 6.10 3.52 -0.07
N ASP A 79 5.72 4.61 0.57
CA ASP A 79 6.54 5.31 1.54
C ASP A 79 6.92 4.46 2.76
N VAL A 80 6.06 3.54 3.16
CA VAL A 80 6.37 2.58 4.23
C VAL A 80 7.61 1.74 3.87
N VAL A 81 7.81 1.44 2.58
CA VAL A 81 8.95 0.66 2.07
C VAL A 81 10.15 1.56 1.79
N GLU A 82 9.95 2.76 1.26
CA GLU A 82 11.05 3.65 0.86
C GLU A 82 11.71 4.36 2.06
N ARG A 83 10.91 4.78 3.02
CA ARG A 83 11.37 5.63 4.15
C ARG A 83 10.70 5.33 5.50
N GLY A 84 9.82 4.30 5.54
CA GLY A 84 9.05 3.95 6.72
C GLY A 84 9.51 2.67 7.42
N THR A 85 8.56 1.96 8.00
CA THR A 85 8.82 0.80 8.86
C THR A 85 9.25 -0.46 8.10
N ALA A 86 9.17 -0.51 6.76
CA ALA A 86 9.50 -1.68 5.95
C ALA A 86 10.71 -1.48 5.03
N THR A 87 11.59 -0.53 5.31
CA THR A 87 12.82 -0.28 4.52
C THR A 87 13.70 -1.52 4.35
N ALA A 88 13.59 -2.51 5.25
CA ALA A 88 14.31 -3.77 5.16
C ALA A 88 14.00 -4.59 3.89
N VAL A 89 12.87 -4.34 3.21
CA VAL A 89 12.56 -4.91 1.88
C VAL A 89 13.64 -4.52 0.86
N ARG A 90 14.17 -3.30 0.95
CA ARG A 90 15.17 -2.76 0.02
C ARG A 90 16.55 -3.42 0.11
N ARG A 91 16.78 -4.27 1.12
CA ARG A 91 17.98 -5.14 1.17
C ARG A 91 17.97 -6.24 0.10
N TYR A 92 16.77 -6.57 -0.39
CA TYR A 92 16.54 -7.67 -1.34
C TYR A 92 16.06 -7.19 -2.71
N LEU A 93 15.33 -6.08 -2.75
CA LEU A 93 14.71 -5.55 -3.96
C LEU A 93 15.29 -4.16 -4.29
N PRO A 94 15.83 -3.96 -5.50
CA PRO A 94 16.27 -2.66 -5.95
C PRO A 94 15.08 -1.68 -6.08
N ALA A 95 15.38 -0.37 -6.04
CA ALA A 95 14.36 0.67 -6.16
C ALA A 95 13.62 0.66 -7.51
N THR A 96 14.19 0.00 -8.52
CA THR A 96 13.55 -0.19 -9.84
C THR A 96 12.33 -1.11 -9.80
N ILE A 97 12.15 -1.88 -8.73
CA ILE A 97 10.95 -2.69 -8.52
C ILE A 97 10.01 -1.89 -7.61
N PRO A 98 8.84 -1.41 -8.11
CA PRO A 98 7.88 -0.72 -7.28
C PRO A 98 7.33 -1.65 -6.19
N VAL A 99 7.40 -1.21 -4.94
CA VAL A 99 6.86 -1.98 -3.80
C VAL A 99 6.09 -1.03 -2.90
N ALA A 100 4.89 -1.43 -2.53
CA ALA A 100 4.08 -0.78 -1.50
C ALA A 100 3.70 -1.82 -0.45
N GLY A 101 3.42 -1.41 0.78
CA GLY A 101 3.00 -2.36 1.81
C GLY A 101 2.80 -1.73 3.18
N LYS A 102 2.36 -2.56 4.11
CA LYS A 102 2.09 -2.16 5.49
C LYS A 102 2.59 -3.21 6.47
N THR A 103 3.27 -2.76 7.50
CA THR A 103 3.68 -3.58 8.65
C THR A 103 2.56 -3.65 9.68
N GLY A 104 2.47 -4.76 10.40
CA GLY A 104 1.64 -4.93 11.59
C GLY A 104 2.46 -5.56 12.70
N THR A 105 2.18 -5.14 13.94
CA THR A 105 2.80 -5.69 15.15
C THR A 105 1.81 -5.55 16.29
N THR A 106 1.52 -6.63 17.02
CA THR A 106 0.72 -6.58 18.23
C THR A 106 1.53 -6.03 19.41
N ASN A 107 0.85 -5.45 20.40
CA ASN A 107 1.52 -4.80 21.55
C ASN A 107 2.49 -5.72 22.29
N ASP A 108 2.16 -7.02 22.40
CA ASP A 108 2.97 -8.01 23.10
C ASP A 108 3.95 -8.75 22.19
N ASN A 109 4.15 -8.28 20.95
CA ASN A 109 4.98 -8.91 19.92
C ASN A 109 4.61 -10.40 19.67
N THR A 110 3.31 -10.73 19.78
CA THR A 110 2.79 -12.08 19.55
C THR A 110 2.54 -12.36 18.08
N ASP A 111 2.25 -11.31 17.31
CA ASP A 111 1.99 -11.37 15.88
C ASP A 111 2.73 -10.26 15.17
N VAL A 112 3.46 -10.59 14.13
CA VAL A 112 4.08 -9.63 13.23
C VAL A 112 3.68 -9.91 11.79
N TRP A 113 3.36 -8.84 11.08
CA TRP A 113 2.86 -8.88 9.72
C TRP A 113 3.62 -7.97 8.79
N PHE A 114 3.70 -8.37 7.55
CA PHE A 114 3.90 -7.48 6.43
C PHE A 114 3.00 -7.93 5.28
N VAL A 115 2.12 -7.06 4.82
CA VAL A 115 1.37 -7.26 3.57
C VAL A 115 1.94 -6.27 2.57
N GLY A 116 2.44 -6.78 1.47
CA GLY A 116 3.07 -5.96 0.44
C GLY A 116 2.57 -6.32 -0.95
N MET A 117 2.78 -5.40 -1.87
CA MET A 117 2.38 -5.52 -3.26
C MET A 117 3.43 -4.95 -4.20
N THR A 118 3.46 -5.51 -5.39
CA THR A 118 4.11 -4.98 -6.59
C THR A 118 3.05 -4.90 -7.69
N PRO A 119 3.37 -4.41 -8.89
CA PRO A 119 2.41 -4.45 -10.01
C PRO A 119 1.85 -5.84 -10.32
N GLU A 120 2.59 -6.92 -10.03
CA GLU A 120 2.21 -8.29 -10.40
C GLU A 120 1.76 -9.16 -9.23
N ILE A 121 2.16 -8.84 -8.01
CA ILE A 121 1.94 -9.72 -6.85
C ILE A 121 1.48 -8.93 -5.64
N VAL A 122 0.49 -9.48 -4.94
CA VAL A 122 0.16 -9.13 -3.56
C VAL A 122 0.44 -10.34 -2.68
N ALA A 123 1.20 -10.15 -1.60
CA ALA A 123 1.55 -11.22 -0.68
C ALA A 123 1.58 -10.75 0.76
N GLY A 124 1.23 -11.64 1.67
CA GLY A 124 1.30 -11.42 3.11
C GLY A 124 2.30 -12.38 3.77
N VAL A 125 3.06 -11.87 4.71
CA VAL A 125 3.92 -12.64 5.61
C VAL A 125 3.45 -12.42 7.04
N TRP A 126 3.13 -13.50 7.70
CA TRP A 126 2.76 -13.52 9.11
C TRP A 126 3.70 -14.45 9.88
N LEU A 127 4.12 -13.99 11.05
CA LEU A 127 4.80 -14.82 12.04
C LEU A 127 4.06 -14.68 13.36
N GLY A 128 3.80 -15.79 13.97
CA GLY A 128 3.08 -15.90 15.24
C GLY A 128 2.98 -17.36 15.66
N PHE A 129 2.19 -17.60 16.70
CA PHE A 129 1.92 -18.93 17.23
C PHE A 129 0.42 -19.16 17.32
N ASP A 130 -0.04 -20.41 17.15
CA ASP A 130 -1.45 -20.79 17.28
C ASP A 130 -2.03 -20.41 18.65
N ARG A 131 -1.21 -20.49 19.69
CA ARG A 131 -1.48 -19.92 21.01
C ARG A 131 -0.62 -18.68 21.16
N PRO A 132 -1.21 -17.48 21.27
CA PRO A 132 -0.45 -16.23 21.32
C PRO A 132 0.61 -16.26 22.43
N LYS A 133 1.86 -16.03 22.02
CA LYS A 133 2.99 -15.79 22.93
C LYS A 133 3.99 -14.88 22.22
N THR A 134 4.75 -14.13 22.97
CA THR A 134 5.79 -13.25 22.43
C THR A 134 6.77 -14.05 21.54
N ILE A 135 6.96 -13.59 20.30
CA ILE A 135 7.90 -14.20 19.34
C ILE A 135 9.33 -14.00 19.86
N THR A 136 9.69 -12.75 20.09
CA THR A 136 10.92 -12.33 20.76
C THR A 136 10.75 -10.87 21.20
N PRO A 137 11.44 -10.39 22.23
CA PRO A 137 11.42 -8.98 22.58
C PRO A 137 11.82 -8.09 21.38
N GLY A 138 11.03 -7.06 21.11
CA GLY A 138 11.27 -6.14 19.98
C GLY A 138 10.95 -6.71 18.60
N ALA A 139 10.27 -7.86 18.50
CA ALA A 139 9.78 -8.37 17.23
C ALA A 139 8.83 -7.36 16.57
N ALA A 140 9.08 -7.04 15.31
CA ALA A 140 8.26 -6.12 14.54
C ALA A 140 8.09 -6.62 13.10
N GLY A 141 6.97 -6.25 12.46
CA GLY A 141 6.69 -6.60 11.08
C GLY A 141 7.79 -6.14 10.13
N GLY A 142 8.35 -4.95 10.37
CA GLY A 142 9.43 -4.39 9.55
C GLY A 142 10.77 -5.12 9.69
N SER A 143 11.08 -5.66 10.88
CA SER A 143 12.36 -6.35 11.12
C SER A 143 12.32 -7.84 10.78
N LEU A 144 11.14 -8.49 10.88
CA LEU A 144 11.00 -9.94 10.69
C LEU A 144 10.22 -10.29 9.42
N ALA A 145 9.02 -9.73 9.21
CA ALA A 145 8.16 -10.12 8.11
C ALA A 145 8.55 -9.45 6.77
N ALA A 146 8.88 -8.16 6.78
CA ALA A 146 9.26 -7.42 5.60
C ALA A 146 10.51 -7.98 4.86
N PRO A 147 11.60 -8.41 5.56
CA PRO A 147 12.73 -9.07 4.90
C PRO A 147 12.36 -10.38 4.21
N ILE A 148 11.46 -11.18 4.80
CA ILE A 148 10.99 -12.44 4.21
C ILE A 148 10.23 -12.16 2.91
N PHE A 149 9.33 -11.16 2.90
CA PHE A 149 8.67 -10.70 1.69
C PHE A 149 9.68 -10.26 0.63
N GLY A 150 10.68 -9.45 1.00
CA GLY A 150 11.72 -9.00 0.08
C GLY A 150 12.50 -10.16 -0.54
N ALA A 151 12.94 -11.13 0.27
CA ALA A 151 13.68 -12.30 -0.19
C ALA A 151 12.83 -13.23 -1.10
N MET A 152 11.53 -13.36 -0.82
CA MET A 152 10.61 -14.10 -1.67
C MET A 152 10.50 -13.43 -3.06
N LEU A 153 10.27 -12.12 -3.10
CA LEU A 153 10.12 -11.38 -4.34
C LEU A 153 11.42 -11.23 -5.12
N GLN A 154 12.58 -11.20 -4.45
CA GLN A 154 13.87 -11.25 -5.13
C GLN A 154 13.96 -12.48 -6.04
N ARG A 155 13.50 -13.65 -5.56
CA ARG A 155 13.44 -14.88 -6.35
C ARG A 155 12.41 -14.80 -7.47
N TRP A 156 11.26 -14.19 -7.20
CA TRP A 156 10.21 -14.01 -8.21
C TRP A 156 10.67 -13.13 -9.36
N TYR A 157 11.37 -12.02 -9.07
CA TYR A 157 11.84 -11.08 -10.07
C TYR A 157 13.17 -11.49 -10.75
N ALA A 158 13.77 -12.62 -10.36
CA ALA A 158 14.96 -13.12 -11.04
C ALA A 158 14.66 -13.38 -12.53
N GLY A 159 15.23 -12.55 -13.41
CA GLY A 159 15.01 -12.62 -14.85
C GLY A 159 13.67 -12.08 -15.35
N ARG A 160 12.93 -11.33 -14.52
CA ARG A 160 11.64 -10.70 -14.89
C ARG A 160 11.79 -9.18 -14.87
N THR A 161 11.16 -8.52 -15.81
CA THR A 161 11.03 -7.06 -15.80
C THR A 161 9.81 -6.70 -14.97
N PRO A 162 9.94 -5.82 -13.96
CA PRO A 162 8.79 -5.35 -13.21
C PRO A 162 7.94 -4.40 -14.07
N GLY A 163 6.64 -4.42 -13.83
CA GLY A 163 5.71 -3.40 -14.34
C GLY A 163 5.85 -2.08 -13.59
N SER A 164 5.02 -1.13 -13.95
CA SER A 164 4.87 0.16 -13.28
C SER A 164 3.45 0.36 -12.78
N TRP A 165 3.29 1.31 -11.88
CA TRP A 165 1.98 1.79 -11.45
C TRP A 165 1.73 3.17 -12.05
N GLU A 166 0.70 3.26 -12.86
CA GLU A 166 0.28 4.52 -13.46
C GLU A 166 -0.84 5.16 -12.62
N PRO A 167 -0.80 6.48 -12.39
CA PRO A 167 -1.89 7.19 -11.73
C PRO A 167 -3.13 7.20 -12.62
N PRO A 168 -4.33 6.91 -12.08
CA PRO A 168 -5.57 7.06 -12.82
C PRO A 168 -5.89 8.55 -13.09
N ALA A 169 -6.75 8.81 -14.08
CA ALA A 169 -7.22 10.16 -14.36
C ALA A 169 -7.95 10.79 -13.16
N GLY A 170 -7.90 12.12 -13.04
CA GLY A 170 -8.50 12.87 -11.93
C GLY A 170 -7.66 12.92 -10.67
N LEU A 171 -6.36 12.63 -10.79
CA LEU A 171 -5.34 12.95 -9.80
C LEU A 171 -4.46 14.09 -10.30
N VAL A 172 -4.06 14.94 -9.38
CA VAL A 172 -3.01 15.93 -9.56
C VAL A 172 -1.83 15.58 -8.66
N SER A 173 -0.62 15.90 -9.09
CA SER A 173 0.58 15.68 -8.28
C SER A 173 1.29 17.01 -8.03
N GLY A 174 1.98 17.10 -6.91
CA GLY A 174 2.78 18.25 -6.57
C GLY A 174 3.95 17.88 -5.68
N GLU A 175 4.97 18.73 -5.69
CA GLU A 175 6.11 18.59 -4.79
C GLU A 175 5.82 19.24 -3.45
N LEU A 176 6.00 18.50 -2.38
CA LEU A 176 5.89 18.95 -1.00
C LEU A 176 7.25 18.94 -0.30
N ASP A 177 7.37 19.76 0.72
CA ASP A 177 8.47 19.74 1.67
C ASP A 177 8.15 18.74 2.79
N ARG A 178 9.00 17.75 2.95
CA ARG A 178 8.83 16.66 3.92
C ARG A 178 8.80 17.12 5.38
N GLU A 179 9.47 18.20 5.73
CA GLU A 179 9.52 18.68 7.11
C GLU A 179 8.30 19.53 7.47
N THR A 180 7.82 20.32 6.52
CA THR A 180 6.72 21.25 6.79
C THR A 180 5.35 20.72 6.31
N GLY A 181 5.34 19.77 5.37
CA GLY A 181 4.13 19.32 4.69
C GLY A 181 3.53 20.35 3.72
N LEU A 182 4.21 21.47 3.50
CA LEU A 182 3.77 22.53 2.62
C LEU A 182 4.28 22.27 1.19
N VAL A 183 3.72 22.99 0.23
CA VAL A 183 4.20 23.00 -1.15
C VAL A 183 5.66 23.43 -1.19
N ALA A 184 6.50 22.65 -1.86
CA ALA A 184 7.91 22.95 -2.03
C ALA A 184 8.08 24.19 -2.90
N ASP A 185 8.96 25.08 -2.50
CA ASP A 185 9.32 26.29 -3.22
C ASP A 185 10.79 26.27 -3.68
N ALA A 186 11.27 27.40 -4.23
CA ALA A 186 12.65 27.52 -4.70
C ALA A 186 13.70 27.36 -3.58
N MET A 187 13.32 27.59 -2.32
CA MET A 187 14.19 27.50 -1.15
C MET A 187 14.18 26.12 -0.50
N THR A 188 13.22 25.25 -0.86
CA THR A 188 13.12 23.90 -0.32
C THR A 188 14.27 23.05 -0.85
N PRO A 189 15.13 22.48 0.04
CA PRO A 189 16.24 21.62 -0.36
C PRO A 189 15.77 20.39 -1.16
N PRO A 190 16.54 19.95 -2.16
CA PRO A 190 16.15 18.80 -3.01
C PRO A 190 15.90 17.49 -2.23
N ASP A 191 16.64 17.26 -1.16
CA ASP A 191 16.52 16.05 -0.30
C ASP A 191 15.29 16.09 0.60
N ARG A 192 14.64 17.23 0.72
CA ARG A 192 13.38 17.41 1.44
C ARG A 192 12.17 17.33 0.52
N ARG A 193 12.35 17.43 -0.79
CA ARG A 193 11.25 17.37 -1.76
C ARG A 193 10.76 15.93 -1.94
N TYR A 194 9.45 15.79 -2.03
CA TYR A 194 8.83 14.54 -2.45
C TYR A 194 7.55 14.83 -3.24
N THR A 195 7.21 13.93 -4.15
CA THR A 195 5.97 14.02 -4.92
C THR A 195 4.83 13.39 -4.13
N GLU A 196 3.71 14.07 -4.05
CA GLU A 196 2.46 13.59 -3.46
C GLU A 196 1.33 13.71 -4.49
N TYR A 197 0.29 12.88 -4.33
CA TYR A 197 -0.88 12.85 -5.19
C TYR A 197 -2.13 13.27 -4.43
N PHE A 198 -3.01 14.01 -5.12
CA PHE A 198 -4.24 14.53 -4.56
C PHE A 198 -5.40 14.27 -5.50
N LEU A 199 -6.61 14.13 -4.98
CA LEU A 199 -7.80 14.26 -5.81
C LEU A 199 -7.86 15.68 -6.35
N GLU A 200 -8.16 15.84 -7.62
CA GLU A 200 -8.32 17.16 -8.23
C GLU A 200 -9.28 18.03 -7.41
N GLY A 201 -8.83 19.23 -7.03
CA GLY A 201 -9.55 20.15 -6.16
C GLY A 201 -9.33 19.95 -4.66
N THR A 202 -8.54 18.97 -4.22
CA THR A 202 -8.18 18.76 -2.80
C THR A 202 -6.70 19.03 -2.52
N GLU A 203 -5.92 19.39 -3.53
CA GLU A 203 -4.52 19.74 -3.41
C GLU A 203 -4.33 20.99 -2.55
N PRO A 204 -3.19 21.13 -1.86
CA PRO A 204 -2.85 22.33 -1.11
C PRO A 204 -2.90 23.59 -1.99
N ALA A 205 -3.37 24.69 -1.43
CA ALA A 205 -3.63 25.94 -2.14
C ALA A 205 -2.45 26.48 -2.99
N GLY A 206 -1.21 26.15 -2.64
CA GLY A 206 -0.02 26.51 -3.41
C GLY A 206 0.22 25.68 -4.67
N LEU A 207 -0.48 24.53 -4.84
CA LEU A 207 -0.39 23.69 -6.04
C LEU A 207 -1.44 24.05 -7.09
N GLN A 208 -2.51 24.73 -6.70
CA GLN A 208 -3.52 25.19 -7.64
C GLN A 208 -2.94 26.33 -8.47
N TRP A 209 -2.63 26.07 -9.73
CA TRP A 209 -2.20 27.12 -10.64
C TRP A 209 -3.42 27.94 -11.07
N ASP A 210 -3.70 29.03 -10.31
CA ASP A 210 -4.68 30.03 -10.67
C ASP A 210 -3.94 31.35 -10.96
N PRO A 211 -3.81 31.74 -12.25
CA PRO A 211 -3.14 32.99 -12.62
C PRO A 211 -3.80 34.22 -12.00
N TRP A 212 -5.06 34.11 -11.56
CA TRP A 212 -5.81 35.24 -10.97
C TRP A 212 -5.68 35.32 -9.46
N ARG A 213 -5.27 34.26 -8.76
CA ARG A 213 -5.05 34.26 -7.30
C ARG A 213 -3.94 35.21 -6.84
N LEU A 214 -2.99 35.55 -7.71
CA LEU A 214 -1.98 36.57 -7.42
C LEU A 214 -2.60 37.97 -7.19
N PHE A 215 -3.81 38.21 -7.66
CA PHE A 215 -4.52 39.47 -7.47
C PHE A 215 -5.46 39.46 -6.24
N GLU A 216 -5.79 38.28 -5.69
CA GLU A 216 -6.59 38.13 -4.46
C GLU A 216 -5.78 38.15 -3.18
N LEU A 217 -4.49 37.83 -3.25
CA LEU A 217 -3.56 38.08 -2.15
C LEU A 217 -3.29 39.57 -2.07
N GLY A 218 -4.21 40.31 -1.44
CA GLY A 218 -3.99 41.72 -1.07
C GLY A 218 -2.65 41.85 -0.35
N PRO A 219 -2.08 43.07 -0.26
CA PRO A 219 -0.76 43.30 0.32
C PRO A 219 -0.71 42.67 1.70
N VAL A 220 0.24 41.75 1.89
CA VAL A 220 0.51 41.09 3.17
C VAL A 220 0.65 42.18 4.21
N GLY A 221 -0.39 42.34 5.02
CA GLY A 221 -0.37 43.29 6.14
C GLY A 221 0.70 42.81 7.12
N VAL A 222 1.85 43.48 7.11
CA VAL A 222 2.84 43.36 8.17
C VAL A 222 2.17 43.92 9.42
N ALA A 223 1.63 43.06 10.27
CA ALA A 223 1.27 43.43 11.64
C ALA A 223 2.57 43.55 12.44
N PHE A 224 2.87 44.77 12.87
CA PHE A 224 3.89 45.05 13.86
C PHE A 224 3.46 44.58 15.25
#